data_3da08182c2aeef318cb8aba1fd8bde13
#
_entry.id   3da08182c2aeef318cb8aba1fd8bde13
#
_cell.length_a   1.000
_cell.length_b   1.000
_cell.length_c   1.000
_cell.angle_alpha   90.00
_cell.angle_beta   90.00
_cell.angle_gamma   90.00
#
_symmetry.space_group_name_H-M   'P 1'
#
loop_
_entity.id
_entity.type
_entity.pdbx_description
1 polymer ?
#
loop_
_entity_poly.entity_id
_entity_poly.type
_entity_poly.pdbx_seq_one_letter_code
_entity_poly.pdbx_strand_id
1 'polypeptide(L)'
;LAESFVDHGPEMVSWLEENTSVKFQLVADFPDYHPEHPGGKPTGGRSLECPLISFNDLGDNKDRVTVGYNYGTAPITMKESHLGSAVPIKVSATEHARRAENDERGCGQALIGHLYRACLEAGIEITTSARAVELITEDGRVTGVVIKKDEEELVVHARGGVILGTGGFEWNREL
;
A
#
# COMPACT_ATOMS: atom_id res chain seq x y z
N LEU A 1 -4.73 -6.06 -20.19
CA LEU A 1 -4.57 -5.64 -18.79
C LEU A 1 -4.31 -6.82 -17.84
N ALA A 2 -5.15 -7.89 -17.84
CA ALA A 2 -4.96 -9.03 -16.94
C ALA A 2 -3.66 -9.78 -17.22
N GLU A 3 -3.32 -10.04 -18.48
CA GLU A 3 -2.03 -10.63 -18.89
C GLU A 3 -0.86 -9.76 -18.42
N SER A 4 -0.90 -8.46 -18.70
CA SER A 4 0.14 -7.51 -18.28
C SER A 4 0.33 -7.50 -16.76
N PHE A 5 -0.75 -7.59 -15.97
CA PHE A 5 -0.67 -7.67 -14.52
C PHE A 5 0.04 -8.96 -14.05
N VAL A 6 -0.29 -10.10 -14.67
CA VAL A 6 0.31 -11.39 -14.32
C VAL A 6 1.79 -11.44 -14.73
N ASP A 7 2.11 -10.92 -15.91
CA ASP A 7 3.47 -10.98 -16.46
C ASP A 7 4.43 -10.05 -15.70
N HIS A 8 3.98 -8.84 -15.36
CA HIS A 8 4.84 -7.82 -14.71
C HIS A 8 4.74 -7.81 -13.17
N GLY A 9 3.77 -8.50 -12.58
CA GLY A 9 3.64 -8.55 -11.11
C GLY A 9 4.91 -9.05 -10.41
N PRO A 10 5.48 -10.20 -10.78
CA PRO A 10 6.72 -10.69 -10.20
C PRO A 10 7.91 -9.76 -10.41
N GLU A 11 8.02 -9.16 -11.61
CA GLU A 11 9.06 -8.18 -11.93
C GLU A 11 8.97 -6.94 -11.03
N MET A 12 7.77 -6.41 -10.83
CA MET A 12 7.51 -5.27 -9.95
C MET A 12 7.93 -5.57 -8.50
N VAL A 13 7.58 -6.76 -7.98
CA VAL A 13 7.97 -7.18 -6.63
C VAL A 13 9.49 -7.27 -6.51
N SER A 14 10.15 -7.95 -7.44
CA SER A 14 11.62 -8.07 -7.45
C SER A 14 12.29 -6.71 -7.53
N TRP A 15 11.80 -5.84 -8.41
CA TRP A 15 12.35 -4.49 -8.57
C TRP A 15 12.25 -3.67 -7.27
N LEU A 16 11.09 -3.72 -6.59
CA LEU A 16 10.91 -3.02 -5.31
C LEU A 16 11.88 -3.53 -4.24
N GLU A 17 12.07 -4.85 -4.13
CA GLU A 17 12.97 -5.44 -3.14
C GLU A 17 14.45 -5.18 -3.40
N GLU A 18 14.84 -5.07 -4.69
CA GLU A 18 16.20 -4.82 -5.11
C GLU A 18 16.61 -3.34 -5.06
N ASN A 19 15.66 -2.45 -5.37
CA ASN A 19 15.94 -1.02 -5.55
C ASN A 19 15.44 -0.13 -4.41
N THR A 20 14.70 -0.69 -3.44
CA THR A 20 14.13 0.06 -2.32
C THR A 20 14.27 -0.70 -1.00
N SER A 21 13.90 -0.06 0.09
CA SER A 21 13.81 -0.72 1.41
C SER A 21 12.56 -1.58 1.61
N VAL A 22 11.65 -1.62 0.63
CA VAL A 22 10.43 -2.45 0.70
C VAL A 22 10.80 -3.93 0.73
N LYS A 23 10.14 -4.68 1.62
CA LYS A 23 10.28 -6.14 1.70
C LYS A 23 8.91 -6.78 1.72
N PHE A 24 8.83 -7.94 1.09
CA PHE A 24 7.64 -8.77 1.09
C PHE A 24 7.91 -10.12 1.72
N GLN A 25 6.86 -10.70 2.28
CA GLN A 25 6.87 -12.07 2.76
C GLN A 25 5.62 -12.81 2.27
N LEU A 26 5.78 -14.11 2.04
CA LEU A 26 4.68 -14.97 1.57
C LEU A 26 3.68 -15.24 2.69
N VAL A 27 2.40 -15.04 2.40
CA VAL A 27 1.30 -15.55 3.23
C VAL A 27 0.96 -16.97 2.75
N ALA A 28 1.67 -17.96 3.29
CA ALA A 28 1.75 -19.30 2.73
C ALA A 28 0.39 -20.00 2.60
N ASP A 29 -0.46 -19.88 3.62
CA ASP A 29 -1.70 -20.66 3.74
C ASP A 29 -2.96 -19.86 3.34
N PHE A 30 -2.78 -18.71 2.68
CA PHE A 30 -3.89 -17.89 2.22
C PHE A 30 -4.34 -18.36 0.83
N PRO A 31 -5.50 -19.04 0.69
CA PRO A 31 -5.98 -19.55 -0.58
C PRO A 31 -6.40 -18.43 -1.53
N ASP A 32 -6.49 -18.76 -2.82
CA ASP A 32 -7.15 -17.90 -3.77
C ASP A 32 -8.63 -17.70 -3.40
N TYR A 33 -9.23 -16.57 -3.76
CA TYR A 33 -10.66 -16.29 -3.49
C TYR A 33 -11.60 -17.29 -4.18
N HIS A 34 -11.19 -17.81 -5.31
CA HIS A 34 -11.89 -18.84 -6.08
C HIS A 34 -10.97 -20.02 -6.37
N PRO A 35 -10.58 -20.78 -5.32
CA PRO A 35 -9.61 -21.86 -5.47
C PRO A 35 -10.17 -23.07 -6.24
N GLU A 36 -11.50 -23.13 -6.42
CA GLU A 36 -12.21 -24.15 -7.19
C GLU A 36 -12.08 -24.00 -8.72
N HIS A 37 -11.66 -22.83 -9.21
CA HIS A 37 -11.46 -22.62 -10.64
C HIS A 37 -10.18 -23.28 -11.15
N PRO A 38 -10.12 -23.64 -12.47
CA PRO A 38 -8.90 -24.17 -13.07
C PRO A 38 -7.71 -23.25 -12.84
N GLY A 39 -6.64 -23.79 -12.27
CA GLY A 39 -5.45 -23.05 -11.88
C GLY A 39 -5.53 -22.36 -10.51
N GLY A 40 -6.66 -22.43 -9.82
CA GLY A 40 -6.82 -21.93 -8.45
C GLY A 40 -5.92 -22.71 -7.47
N LYS A 41 -5.45 -22.04 -6.42
CA LYS A 41 -4.61 -22.63 -5.38
C LYS A 41 -5.34 -22.65 -4.03
N PRO A 42 -5.92 -23.79 -3.64
CA PRO A 42 -6.63 -23.91 -2.36
C PRO A 42 -5.70 -23.90 -1.15
N THR A 43 -4.42 -24.19 -1.34
CA THR A 43 -3.39 -24.20 -0.28
C THR A 43 -2.62 -22.88 -0.18
N GLY A 44 -3.00 -21.87 -0.95
CA GLY A 44 -2.32 -20.56 -0.94
C GLY A 44 -1.01 -20.54 -1.71
N GLY A 45 -0.16 -19.57 -1.38
CA GLY A 45 1.18 -19.41 -1.96
C GLY A 45 1.29 -18.33 -3.04
N ARG A 46 0.28 -17.47 -3.20
CA ARG A 46 0.30 -16.32 -4.14
C ARG A 46 0.09 -14.97 -3.48
N SER A 47 -0.29 -14.94 -2.20
CA SER A 47 -0.50 -13.69 -1.48
C SER A 47 0.77 -13.24 -0.77
N LEU A 48 1.07 -11.96 -0.88
CA LEU A 48 2.20 -11.32 -0.22
C LEU A 48 1.70 -10.31 0.80
N GLU A 49 2.45 -10.15 1.87
CA GLU A 49 2.31 -9.03 2.81
C GLU A 49 3.68 -8.42 3.07
N CYS A 50 3.71 -7.19 3.59
CA CYS A 50 4.93 -6.64 4.15
C CYS A 50 5.11 -7.12 5.60
N PRO A 51 6.36 -7.36 6.06
CA PRO A 51 6.62 -7.60 7.48
C PRO A 51 6.22 -6.38 8.32
N LEU A 52 6.11 -6.56 9.63
CA LEU A 52 5.88 -5.44 10.55
C LEU A 52 6.93 -4.35 10.33
N ILE A 53 6.49 -3.10 10.45
CA ILE A 53 7.36 -1.93 10.36
C ILE A 53 7.09 -1.01 11.56
N SER A 54 8.15 -0.47 12.17
CA SER A 54 8.02 0.59 13.15
C SER A 54 7.67 1.90 12.46
N PHE A 55 6.56 2.50 12.85
CA PHE A 55 6.19 3.83 12.36
C PHE A 55 7.07 4.94 12.97
N ASN A 56 7.80 4.65 14.03
CA ASN A 56 8.83 5.57 14.55
C ASN A 56 9.93 5.81 13.51
N ASP A 57 10.18 4.85 12.59
CA ASP A 57 11.15 5.01 11.50
C ASP A 57 10.73 6.07 10.46
N LEU A 58 9.45 6.46 10.45
CA LEU A 58 8.93 7.53 9.59
C LEU A 58 9.12 8.94 10.21
N GLY A 59 9.55 9.03 11.47
CA GLY A 59 9.74 10.29 12.19
C GLY A 59 8.44 11.13 12.20
N ASP A 60 8.57 12.41 11.93
CA ASP A 60 7.44 13.35 11.92
C ASP A 60 6.40 13.06 10.82
N ASN A 61 6.72 12.14 9.89
CA ASN A 61 5.80 11.79 8.80
C ASN A 61 4.80 10.70 9.19
N LYS A 62 4.96 10.03 10.32
CA LYS A 62 4.10 8.90 10.70
C LYS A 62 2.62 9.27 10.81
N ASP A 63 2.31 10.49 11.23
CA ASP A 63 0.94 10.99 11.40
C ASP A 63 0.30 11.40 10.07
N ARG A 64 1.06 11.40 8.96
CA ARG A 64 0.54 11.66 7.61
C ARG A 64 -0.06 10.40 6.96
N VAL A 65 0.14 9.24 7.57
CA VAL A 65 -0.44 7.98 7.10
C VAL A 65 -1.76 7.73 7.81
N THR A 66 -2.84 7.73 7.04
CA THR A 66 -4.19 7.48 7.57
C THR A 66 -4.30 6.07 8.15
N VAL A 67 -4.84 5.97 9.36
CA VAL A 67 -5.10 4.68 10.01
C VAL A 67 -6.28 3.99 9.34
N GLY A 68 -6.10 2.72 8.98
CA GLY A 68 -7.13 1.92 8.34
C GLY A 68 -8.32 1.63 9.27
N TYR A 69 -9.50 1.52 8.66
CA TYR A 69 -10.75 1.33 9.39
C TYR A 69 -10.84 -0.03 10.12
N ASN A 70 -10.43 -1.12 9.47
CA ASN A 70 -10.69 -2.47 9.97
C ASN A 70 -9.67 -2.96 11.01
N TYR A 71 -8.38 -2.75 10.77
CA TYR A 71 -7.31 -3.27 11.62
C TYR A 71 -6.58 -2.19 12.42
N GLY A 72 -6.87 -0.92 12.13
CA GLY A 72 -6.23 0.19 12.80
C GLY A 72 -4.70 0.08 12.71
N THR A 73 -4.05 0.22 13.86
CA THR A 73 -2.61 0.08 14.02
C THR A 73 -2.20 -1.28 14.58
N ALA A 74 -2.96 -2.33 14.32
CA ALA A 74 -2.70 -3.65 14.88
C ALA A 74 -1.29 -4.16 14.52
N PRO A 75 -0.46 -4.51 15.51
CA PRO A 75 0.91 -4.97 15.31
C PRO A 75 0.95 -6.48 15.04
N ILE A 76 0.19 -6.92 14.01
CA ILE A 76 0.06 -8.33 13.63
C ILE A 76 0.29 -8.52 12.13
N THR A 77 0.81 -9.68 11.77
CA THR A 77 0.90 -10.16 10.39
C THR A 77 -0.33 -10.99 10.02
N MET A 78 -0.50 -11.28 8.75
CA MET A 78 -1.58 -12.16 8.28
C MET A 78 -1.50 -13.56 8.89
N LYS A 79 -0.30 -14.10 9.10
CA LYS A 79 -0.08 -15.43 9.74
C LYS A 79 -0.52 -15.45 11.21
N GLU A 80 -0.56 -14.32 11.86
CA GLU A 80 -0.97 -14.13 13.25
C GLU A 80 -2.46 -13.78 13.38
N SER A 81 -3.15 -13.70 12.25
CA SER A 81 -4.59 -13.44 12.16
C SER A 81 -5.36 -14.62 11.57
N HIS A 82 -6.65 -14.72 11.89
CA HIS A 82 -7.55 -15.71 11.27
C HIS A 82 -7.85 -15.42 9.80
N LEU A 83 -7.47 -14.25 9.28
CA LEU A 83 -7.58 -13.96 7.85
C LEU A 83 -6.50 -14.68 7.04
N GLY A 84 -5.29 -14.73 7.56
CA GLY A 84 -4.15 -15.32 6.85
C GLY A 84 -3.85 -16.76 7.21
N SER A 85 -4.48 -17.30 8.25
CA SER A 85 -4.27 -18.68 8.68
C SER A 85 -5.47 -19.25 9.43
N ALA A 86 -5.87 -20.49 9.12
CA ALA A 86 -6.88 -21.21 9.89
C ALA A 86 -6.40 -21.48 11.34
N VAL A 87 -5.10 -21.57 11.53
CA VAL A 87 -4.45 -21.74 12.84
C VAL A 87 -3.39 -20.62 13.00
N PRO A 88 -3.81 -19.42 13.46
CA PRO A 88 -2.91 -18.31 13.61
C PRO A 88 -1.76 -18.58 14.58
N ILE A 89 -0.60 -18.04 14.28
CA ILE A 89 0.53 -18.04 15.20
C ILE A 89 0.18 -17.17 16.39
N LYS A 90 0.21 -17.74 17.59
CA LYS A 90 -0.07 -16.99 18.82
C LYS A 90 1.10 -16.08 19.17
N VAL A 91 0.83 -14.79 19.23
CA VAL A 91 1.77 -13.79 19.72
C VAL A 91 1.63 -13.67 21.24
N SER A 92 2.73 -13.69 21.97
CA SER A 92 2.71 -13.52 23.43
C SER A 92 2.31 -12.10 23.83
N ALA A 93 1.75 -11.93 25.03
CA ALA A 93 1.42 -10.61 25.54
C ALA A 93 2.67 -9.69 25.64
N THR A 94 3.82 -10.27 26.02
CA THR A 94 5.09 -9.54 26.08
C THR A 94 5.52 -9.05 24.71
N GLU A 95 5.39 -9.88 23.67
CA GLU A 95 5.72 -9.48 22.30
C GLU A 95 4.75 -8.42 21.76
N HIS A 96 3.45 -8.54 22.07
CA HIS A 96 2.48 -7.49 21.72
C HIS A 96 2.82 -6.16 22.38
N ALA A 97 3.19 -6.17 23.67
CA ALA A 97 3.59 -4.96 24.38
C ALA A 97 4.84 -4.33 23.73
N ARG A 98 5.88 -5.14 23.43
CA ARG A 98 7.08 -4.66 22.75
C ARG A 98 6.76 -4.01 21.40
N ARG A 99 5.93 -4.66 20.60
CA ARG A 99 5.52 -4.13 19.29
C ARG A 99 4.76 -2.82 19.43
N ALA A 100 3.85 -2.73 20.41
CA ALA A 100 3.09 -1.51 20.66
C ALA A 100 3.98 -0.35 21.13
N GLU A 101 4.96 -0.61 22.01
CA GLU A 101 5.95 0.38 22.45
C GLU A 101 6.79 0.94 21.28
N ASN A 102 7.05 0.11 20.27
CA ASN A 102 7.79 0.51 19.08
C ASN A 102 6.90 1.05 17.95
N ASP A 103 5.60 1.22 18.17
CA ASP A 103 4.63 1.59 17.14
C ASP A 103 4.77 0.69 15.89
N GLU A 104 4.99 -0.62 16.10
CA GLU A 104 5.04 -1.57 15.00
C GLU A 104 3.63 -1.83 14.47
N ARG A 105 3.46 -1.76 13.16
CA ARG A 105 2.16 -1.96 12.49
C ARG A 105 2.26 -3.02 11.42
N GLY A 106 1.16 -3.76 11.23
CA GLY A 106 1.05 -4.84 10.26
C GLY A 106 0.04 -4.58 9.16
N CYS A 107 -0.24 -5.60 8.37
CA CYS A 107 -1.25 -5.60 7.31
C CYS A 107 -1.12 -4.41 6.35
N GLY A 108 -2.22 -3.73 6.02
CA GLY A 108 -2.21 -2.57 5.11
C GLY A 108 -1.39 -1.38 5.62
N GLN A 109 -1.28 -1.19 6.95
CA GLN A 109 -0.40 -0.16 7.51
C GLN A 109 1.06 -0.48 7.24
N ALA A 110 1.48 -1.75 7.33
CA ALA A 110 2.84 -2.15 7.00
C ALA A 110 3.14 -1.89 5.52
N LEU A 111 2.25 -2.25 4.61
CA LEU A 111 2.43 -2.00 3.18
C LEU A 111 2.65 -0.51 2.90
N ILE A 112 1.75 0.35 3.41
CA ILE A 112 1.88 1.79 3.21
C ILE A 112 3.12 2.35 3.92
N GLY A 113 3.43 1.87 5.13
CA GLY A 113 4.63 2.29 5.87
C GLY A 113 5.92 2.00 5.12
N HIS A 114 6.06 0.80 4.56
CA HIS A 114 7.22 0.43 3.73
C HIS A 114 7.33 1.27 2.46
N LEU A 115 6.24 1.45 1.72
CA LEU A 115 6.21 2.26 0.50
C LEU A 115 6.48 3.74 0.81
N TYR A 116 5.88 4.26 1.89
CA TYR A 116 6.09 5.65 2.31
C TYR A 116 7.57 5.89 2.68
N ARG A 117 8.16 4.98 3.48
CA ARG A 117 9.58 5.04 3.80
C ARG A 117 10.46 5.03 2.55
N ALA A 118 10.18 4.13 1.60
CA ALA A 118 10.93 4.07 0.34
C ALA A 118 10.84 5.38 -0.45
N CYS A 119 9.67 6.04 -0.47
CA CYS A 119 9.53 7.36 -1.09
C CYS A 119 10.38 8.41 -0.39
N LEU A 120 10.40 8.43 0.95
CA LEU A 120 11.23 9.37 1.72
C LEU A 120 12.73 9.15 1.46
N GLU A 121 13.17 7.90 1.45
CA GLU A 121 14.56 7.51 1.17
C GLU A 121 14.98 7.92 -0.27
N ALA A 122 14.06 7.86 -1.22
CA ALA A 122 14.27 8.29 -2.60
C ALA A 122 14.16 9.82 -2.80
N GLY A 123 13.87 10.59 -1.74
CA GLY A 123 13.68 12.04 -1.82
C GLY A 123 12.42 12.46 -2.58
N ILE A 124 11.42 11.58 -2.68
CA ILE A 124 10.14 11.87 -3.32
C ILE A 124 9.28 12.70 -2.36
N GLU A 125 8.87 13.87 -2.82
CA GLU A 125 7.95 14.72 -2.06
C GLU A 125 6.53 14.14 -2.08
N ILE A 126 5.97 13.92 -0.89
CA ILE A 126 4.59 13.43 -0.73
C ILE A 126 3.74 14.56 -0.18
N THR A 127 2.81 15.06 -0.99
CA THR A 127 1.85 16.08 -0.58
C THR A 127 0.55 15.42 -0.17
N THR A 128 0.21 15.51 1.12
CA THR A 128 -1.03 14.97 1.70
C THR A 128 -2.15 16.00 1.71
N SER A 129 -3.40 15.55 1.88
CA SER A 129 -4.60 16.41 1.88
C SER A 129 -4.72 17.25 0.61
N ALA A 130 -4.25 16.72 -0.53
CA ALA A 130 -4.22 17.37 -1.82
C ALA A 130 -5.15 16.61 -2.79
N ARG A 131 -6.29 17.21 -3.10
CA ARG A 131 -7.29 16.63 -4.01
C ARG A 131 -6.98 17.04 -5.44
N ALA A 132 -6.73 16.08 -6.35
CA ALA A 132 -6.70 16.35 -7.77
C ALA A 132 -8.11 16.72 -8.27
N VAL A 133 -8.25 17.83 -8.96
CA VAL A 133 -9.54 18.36 -9.42
C VAL A 133 -9.63 18.46 -10.93
N GLU A 134 -8.50 18.69 -11.62
CA GLU A 134 -8.48 18.84 -13.07
C GLU A 134 -7.14 18.42 -13.66
N LEU A 135 -7.15 17.82 -14.86
CA LEU A 135 -5.94 17.56 -15.63
C LEU A 135 -5.70 18.72 -16.60
N ILE A 136 -4.47 19.25 -16.60
CA ILE A 136 -4.07 20.30 -17.54
C ILE A 136 -3.68 19.63 -18.85
N THR A 137 -4.32 20.07 -19.94
CA THR A 137 -4.08 19.51 -21.27
C THR A 137 -3.70 20.62 -22.25
N GLU A 138 -2.59 20.42 -22.95
CA GLU A 138 -2.09 21.29 -24.00
C GLU A 138 -1.86 20.45 -25.26
N ASP A 139 -2.40 20.86 -26.39
CA ASP A 139 -2.28 20.16 -27.68
C ASP A 139 -2.58 18.66 -27.61
N GLY A 140 -3.59 18.27 -26.80
CA GLY A 140 -4.00 16.87 -26.62
C GLY A 140 -3.10 16.05 -25.70
N ARG A 141 -2.12 16.67 -25.06
CA ARG A 141 -1.19 16.02 -24.11
C ARG A 141 -1.46 16.53 -22.69
N VAL A 142 -1.46 15.61 -21.72
CA VAL A 142 -1.53 15.99 -20.30
C VAL A 142 -0.17 16.53 -19.86
N THR A 143 -0.15 17.80 -19.41
CA THR A 143 1.04 18.53 -19.00
C THR A 143 1.05 18.87 -17.51
N GLY A 144 -0.01 18.51 -16.78
CA GLY A 144 -0.07 18.77 -15.35
C GLY A 144 -1.39 18.40 -14.72
N VAL A 145 -1.52 18.78 -13.47
CA VAL A 145 -2.74 18.59 -12.67
C VAL A 145 -2.98 19.81 -11.78
N VAL A 146 -4.24 20.20 -11.65
CA VAL A 146 -4.68 21.15 -10.63
C VAL A 146 -5.04 20.35 -9.37
N ILE A 147 -4.45 20.72 -8.25
CA ILE A 147 -4.77 20.15 -6.95
C ILE A 147 -5.37 21.22 -6.05
N LYS A 148 -6.34 20.83 -5.23
CA LYS A 148 -6.90 21.67 -4.17
C LYS A 148 -6.35 21.16 -2.84
N LYS A 149 -5.68 22.07 -2.12
CA LYS A 149 -5.17 21.82 -0.78
C LYS A 149 -5.63 22.96 0.11
N ASP A 150 -6.33 22.61 1.18
CA ASP A 150 -7.04 23.56 2.03
C ASP A 150 -8.02 24.40 1.17
N GLU A 151 -7.88 25.72 1.14
CA GLU A 151 -8.69 26.63 0.33
C GLU A 151 -7.95 27.12 -0.94
N GLU A 152 -6.74 26.60 -1.20
CA GLU A 152 -5.91 27.02 -2.32
C GLU A 152 -5.91 26.00 -3.46
N GLU A 153 -5.92 26.51 -4.69
CA GLU A 153 -5.65 25.71 -5.88
C GLU A 153 -4.19 25.90 -6.31
N LEU A 154 -3.51 24.77 -6.48
CA LEU A 154 -2.12 24.72 -6.91
C LEU A 154 -2.01 24.00 -8.23
N VAL A 155 -1.23 24.56 -9.14
CA VAL A 155 -0.91 23.97 -10.44
C VAL A 155 0.40 23.21 -10.32
N VAL A 156 0.38 21.91 -10.63
CA VAL A 156 1.56 21.04 -10.67
C VAL A 156 1.82 20.64 -12.11
N HIS A 157 2.92 21.11 -12.67
CA HIS A 157 3.34 20.74 -14.01
C HIS A 157 4.07 19.41 -14.03
N ALA A 158 3.75 18.54 -15.01
CA ALA A 158 4.33 17.23 -15.19
C ALA A 158 5.09 17.12 -16.51
N ARG A 159 6.39 16.87 -16.47
CA ARG A 159 7.22 16.72 -17.67
C ARG A 159 6.99 15.40 -18.41
N GLY A 160 6.74 14.33 -17.66
CA GLY A 160 6.56 12.96 -18.19
C GLY A 160 5.11 12.57 -18.40
N GLY A 161 4.20 13.14 -17.62
CA GLY A 161 2.78 12.81 -17.58
C GLY A 161 2.25 12.71 -16.15
N VAL A 162 0.97 12.39 -16.01
CA VAL A 162 0.28 12.22 -14.72
C VAL A 162 -0.19 10.78 -14.62
N ILE A 163 0.16 10.10 -13.52
CA ILE A 163 -0.32 8.76 -13.21
C ILE A 163 -1.51 8.89 -12.24
N LEU A 164 -2.66 8.34 -12.63
CA LEU A 164 -3.86 8.31 -11.80
C LEU A 164 -3.93 6.98 -11.05
N GLY A 165 -3.69 7.01 -9.74
CA GLY A 165 -3.82 5.86 -8.82
C GLY A 165 -4.94 6.10 -7.79
N THR A 166 -6.05 6.69 -8.21
CA THR A 166 -7.10 7.22 -7.35
C THR A 166 -8.17 6.21 -6.91
N GLY A 167 -8.00 4.94 -7.26
CA GLY A 167 -8.99 3.89 -7.01
C GLY A 167 -10.12 3.90 -8.03
N GLY A 168 -11.22 3.25 -7.69
CA GLY A 168 -12.41 3.16 -8.54
C GLY A 168 -13.36 4.37 -8.41
N PHE A 169 -14.42 4.31 -9.18
CA PHE A 169 -15.45 5.35 -9.22
C PHE A 169 -16.80 4.90 -8.63
N GLU A 170 -16.82 3.81 -7.91
CA GLU A 170 -18.02 3.20 -7.32
C GLU A 170 -18.78 4.10 -6.33
N TRP A 171 -18.12 5.15 -5.85
CA TRP A 171 -18.75 6.18 -5.02
C TRP A 171 -19.32 7.37 -5.81
N ASN A 172 -19.10 7.41 -7.13
CA ASN A 172 -19.70 8.43 -7.99
C ASN A 172 -21.16 8.07 -8.26
N ARG A 173 -22.08 8.86 -7.72
CA ARG A 173 -23.53 8.63 -7.85
C ARG A 173 -24.13 9.18 -9.13
N GLU A 174 -23.32 9.85 -9.94
CA GLU A 174 -23.76 10.47 -11.19
C GLU A 174 -23.43 9.60 -12.42
N LEU A 175 -22.71 8.47 -12.25
CA LEU A 175 -22.37 7.49 -13.28
C LEU A 175 -23.28 6.27 -13.23
#